data_514fddb1f2fa4142c1cbb1465b2d0c29
#
_entry.id   514fddb1f2fa4142c1cbb1465b2d0c29
#
_cell.length_a   1.000
_cell.length_b   1.000
_cell.length_c   1.000
_cell.angle_alpha   90.00
_cell.angle_beta   90.00
_cell.angle_gamma   90.00
#
_symmetry.space_group_name_H-M   'P 1'
#
loop_
_entity.id
_entity.type
_entity.pdbx_description
1 polymer ?
#
loop_
_entity_poly.entity_id
_entity_poly.type
_entity_poly.pdbx_seq_one_letter_code
_entity_poly.pdbx_strand_id
1 'polypeptide(L)'
;MIKVYGKKSCNSTKKALEWFNKYQVDVDVYKLSLINREDLIETLAKGSVGLDGLVKSSSRVSSKNQMNLKILQSMSFNEGIKYLIEHPILLQTPIIIGEKTSLIGYNSEEIRHFLSRKYRRYFSREL
;
A
#
# COMPACT_ATOMS: atom_id res chain seq x y z
N MET A 1 9.37 -4.64 -11.83
CA MET A 1 8.91 -5.61 -10.83
C MET A 1 7.99 -4.92 -9.82
N ILE A 2 6.92 -5.57 -9.44
CA ILE A 2 5.97 -5.04 -8.46
C ILE A 2 6.57 -5.17 -7.06
N LYS A 3 6.53 -4.08 -6.29
CA LYS A 3 6.98 -4.08 -4.89
C LYS A 3 5.78 -4.16 -3.96
N VAL A 4 5.86 -4.98 -2.93
CA VAL A 4 4.82 -5.09 -1.90
C VAL A 4 5.45 -4.85 -0.55
N TYR A 5 5.08 -3.75 0.09
CA TYR A 5 5.47 -3.44 1.47
C TYR A 5 4.35 -3.88 2.40
N GLY A 6 4.65 -4.77 3.29
CA GLY A 6 3.61 -5.32 4.15
C GLY A 6 4.12 -5.86 5.49
N LYS A 7 3.21 -6.48 6.21
CA LYS A 7 3.46 -7.10 7.52
C LYS A 7 2.94 -8.52 7.52
N LYS A 8 3.68 -9.46 8.13
CA LYS A 8 3.28 -10.86 8.25
C LYS A 8 1.95 -11.02 8.99
N SER A 9 1.67 -10.17 9.96
CA SER A 9 0.45 -10.21 10.76
C SER A 9 -0.77 -9.56 10.09
N CYS A 10 -0.57 -8.90 8.96
CA CYS A 10 -1.64 -8.17 8.26
C CYS A 10 -2.40 -9.10 7.31
N ASN A 11 -3.69 -9.29 7.56
CA ASN A 11 -4.53 -10.14 6.70
C ASN A 11 -4.63 -9.60 5.28
N SER A 12 -4.69 -8.29 5.10
CA SER A 12 -4.72 -7.66 3.77
C SER A 12 -3.44 -7.93 2.99
N THR A 13 -2.28 -7.92 3.67
CA THR A 13 -1.01 -8.31 3.05
C THR A 13 -1.05 -9.74 2.55
N LYS A 14 -1.54 -10.66 3.41
CA LYS A 14 -1.66 -12.07 3.04
C LYS A 14 -2.55 -12.28 1.83
N LYS A 15 -3.72 -11.62 1.81
CA LYS A 15 -4.66 -11.70 0.70
C LYS A 15 -4.04 -11.21 -0.61
N ALA A 16 -3.31 -10.10 -0.56
CA ALA A 16 -2.64 -9.56 -1.74
C ALA A 16 -1.59 -10.53 -2.28
N LEU A 17 -0.77 -11.09 -1.40
CA LEU A 17 0.27 -12.05 -1.81
C LEU A 17 -0.33 -13.34 -2.37
N GLU A 18 -1.42 -13.83 -1.79
CA GLU A 18 -2.15 -14.98 -2.30
C GLU A 18 -2.71 -14.70 -3.68
N TRP A 19 -3.26 -13.51 -3.90
CA TRP A 19 -3.78 -13.09 -5.19
C TRP A 19 -2.68 -13.08 -6.26
N PHE A 20 -1.52 -12.47 -5.98
CA PHE A 20 -0.40 -12.45 -6.92
C PHE A 20 0.10 -13.86 -7.23
N ASN A 21 0.16 -14.72 -6.22
CA ASN A 21 0.56 -16.12 -6.40
C ASN A 21 -0.44 -16.88 -7.28
N LYS A 22 -1.72 -16.67 -7.06
CA LYS A 22 -2.79 -17.30 -7.84
C LYS A 22 -2.68 -16.96 -9.33
N TYR A 23 -2.39 -15.72 -9.65
CA TYR A 23 -2.26 -15.25 -11.03
C TYR A 23 -0.84 -15.29 -11.55
N GLN A 24 0.08 -15.90 -10.82
CA GLN A 24 1.47 -16.11 -11.22
C GLN A 24 2.19 -14.80 -11.56
N VAL A 25 1.93 -13.77 -10.78
CA VAL A 25 2.58 -12.47 -10.89
C VAL A 25 3.71 -12.40 -9.88
N ASP A 26 4.94 -12.22 -10.37
CA ASP A 26 6.11 -12.09 -9.50
C ASP A 26 6.12 -10.73 -8.81
N VAL A 27 6.42 -10.75 -7.51
CA VAL A 27 6.50 -9.53 -6.70
C VAL A 27 7.73 -9.59 -5.79
N ASP A 28 8.28 -8.42 -5.49
CA ASP A 28 9.29 -8.26 -4.47
C ASP A 28 8.60 -7.84 -3.16
N VAL A 29 8.79 -8.64 -2.12
CA VAL A 29 8.13 -8.41 -0.83
C VAL A 29 9.13 -7.82 0.16
N TYR A 30 8.76 -6.69 0.74
CA TYR A 30 9.57 -5.97 1.72
C TYR A 30 8.80 -5.75 3.01
N LYS A 31 9.53 -5.69 4.12
CA LYS A 31 8.95 -5.26 5.40
C LYS A 31 8.55 -3.79 5.29
N LEU A 32 7.41 -3.43 5.85
CA LEU A 32 6.93 -2.05 5.83
C LEU A 32 7.94 -1.06 6.41
N SER A 33 8.69 -1.47 7.44
CA SER A 33 9.70 -0.63 8.08
C SER A 33 10.85 -0.22 7.15
N LEU A 34 10.99 -0.89 5.99
CA LEU A 34 12.02 -0.57 5.01
C LEU A 34 11.57 0.45 3.96
N ILE A 35 10.32 0.91 4.05
CA ILE A 35 9.80 1.85 3.06
C ILE A 35 10.58 3.16 3.11
N ASN A 36 10.83 3.73 1.94
CA ASN A 36 11.60 4.96 1.80
C ASN A 36 10.75 6.09 1.20
N ARG A 37 11.32 7.29 1.19
CA ARG A 37 10.66 8.49 0.67
C ARG A 37 10.24 8.32 -0.79
N GLU A 38 11.12 7.79 -1.61
CA GLU A 38 10.87 7.64 -3.05
C GLU A 38 9.68 6.73 -3.32
N ASP A 39 9.60 5.61 -2.62
CA ASP A 39 8.51 4.65 -2.78
C ASP A 39 7.18 5.20 -2.26
N LEU A 40 7.18 5.98 -1.17
CA LEU A 40 5.97 6.65 -0.70
C LEU A 40 5.46 7.68 -1.72
N ILE A 41 6.36 8.49 -2.26
CA ILE A 41 6.01 9.49 -3.27
C ILE A 41 5.49 8.79 -4.54
N GLU A 42 6.15 7.72 -4.96
CA GLU A 42 5.72 6.95 -6.12
C GLU A 42 4.33 6.35 -5.92
N THR A 43 4.04 5.86 -4.72
CA THR A 43 2.72 5.34 -4.37
C THR A 43 1.64 6.40 -4.57
N LEU A 44 1.89 7.62 -4.10
CA LEU A 44 0.94 8.72 -4.25
C LEU A 44 0.83 9.19 -5.70
N ALA A 45 1.95 9.24 -6.42
CA ALA A 45 1.97 9.70 -7.81
C ALA A 45 1.20 8.75 -8.75
N LYS A 46 1.25 7.44 -8.50
CA LYS A 46 0.59 6.42 -9.32
C LYS A 46 -0.82 6.10 -8.86
N GLY A 47 -1.17 6.47 -7.64
CA GLY A 47 -2.49 6.22 -7.07
C GLY A 47 -3.42 7.41 -7.20
N SER A 48 -4.65 7.23 -6.73
CA SER A 48 -5.69 8.25 -6.75
C SER A 48 -5.92 8.89 -5.37
N VAL A 49 -5.10 8.56 -4.38
CA VAL A 49 -5.26 9.05 -3.01
C VAL A 49 -4.15 10.03 -2.63
N GLY A 50 -4.45 10.92 -1.69
CA GLY A 50 -3.47 11.83 -1.12
C GLY A 50 -2.81 11.22 0.13
N LEU A 51 -2.11 12.06 0.88
CA LEU A 51 -1.40 11.65 2.09
C LEU A 51 -2.33 10.94 3.09
N ASP A 52 -3.57 11.42 3.22
CA ASP A 52 -4.56 10.82 4.12
C ASP A 52 -4.87 9.37 3.75
N GLY A 53 -4.78 9.01 2.49
CA GLY A 53 -5.02 7.65 2.02
C GLY A 53 -3.93 6.65 2.40
N LEU A 54 -2.75 7.14 2.78
CA LEU A 54 -1.64 6.28 3.24
C LEU A 54 -1.83 5.83 4.69
N VAL A 55 -2.63 6.53 5.46
CA VAL A 55 -2.67 6.42 6.91
C VAL A 55 -3.87 5.60 7.36
N LYS A 56 -3.67 4.80 8.41
CA LYS A 56 -4.78 4.08 9.07
C LYS A 56 -5.81 5.07 9.58
N SER A 57 -7.09 4.69 9.56
CA SER A 57 -8.14 5.49 10.19
C SER A 57 -7.88 5.60 11.70
N SER A 58 -8.34 6.70 12.32
CA SER A 58 -8.11 6.94 13.76
C SER A 58 -8.64 5.81 14.64
N SER A 59 -9.72 5.15 14.23
CA SER A 59 -10.30 4.01 14.97
C SER A 59 -9.40 2.76 14.96
N ARG A 60 -8.47 2.67 14.00
CA ARG A 60 -7.55 1.54 13.86
C ARG A 60 -6.19 1.80 14.49
N VAL A 61 -5.93 3.03 14.90
CA VAL A 61 -4.68 3.43 15.53
C VAL A 61 -4.82 3.24 17.04
N SER A 62 -3.84 2.57 17.66
CA SER A 62 -3.85 2.35 19.10
C SER A 62 -3.81 3.69 19.85
N SER A 63 -4.29 3.71 21.08
CA SER A 63 -4.26 4.93 21.90
C SER A 63 -2.85 5.51 22.05
N LYS A 64 -1.85 4.64 22.08
CA LYS A 64 -0.45 5.02 22.15
C LYS A 64 -0.02 5.86 20.94
N ASN A 65 -0.59 5.62 19.76
CA ASN A 65 -0.22 6.29 18.52
C ASN A 65 -1.19 7.39 18.09
N GLN A 66 -2.25 7.68 18.87
CA GLN A 66 -3.20 8.73 18.54
C GLN A 66 -2.55 10.12 18.49
N MET A 67 -1.60 10.38 19.39
CA MET A 67 -0.88 11.65 19.40
C MET A 67 -0.03 11.80 18.14
N ASN A 68 0.63 10.71 17.70
CA ASN A 68 1.43 10.72 16.47
C ASN A 68 0.55 11.03 15.26
N LEU A 69 -0.67 10.49 15.21
CA LEU A 69 -1.61 10.76 14.13
C LEU A 69 -2.01 12.24 14.11
N LYS A 70 -2.26 12.83 15.25
CA LYS A 70 -2.61 14.26 15.36
C LYS A 70 -1.46 15.15 14.90
N ILE A 71 -0.22 14.81 15.29
CA ILE A 71 0.98 15.53 14.87
C ILE A 71 1.11 15.49 13.35
N LEU A 72 0.91 14.32 12.75
CA LEU A 72 0.96 14.15 11.30
C LEU A 72 -0.04 15.07 10.59
N GLN A 73 -1.26 15.17 11.08
CA GLN A 73 -2.33 15.97 10.49
C GLN A 73 -2.00 17.47 10.42
N SER A 74 -1.09 17.96 11.25
CA SER A 74 -0.67 19.35 11.27
C SER A 74 0.53 19.64 10.38
N MET A 75 1.11 18.62 9.75
CA MET A 75 2.34 18.74 8.96
C MET A 75 2.08 19.09 7.50
N SER A 76 3.08 19.73 6.85
CA SER A 76 3.11 19.87 5.41
C SER A 76 3.32 18.51 4.75
N PHE A 77 3.13 18.43 3.43
CA PHE A 77 3.33 17.20 2.67
C PHE A 77 4.72 16.59 2.89
N ASN A 78 5.77 17.40 2.73
CA ASN A 78 7.15 16.91 2.86
C ASN A 78 7.46 16.45 4.29
N GLU A 79 7.00 17.21 5.27
CA GLU A 79 7.15 16.83 6.68
C GLU A 79 6.39 15.55 7.01
N GLY A 80 5.17 15.42 6.46
CA GLY A 80 4.34 14.24 6.65
C GLY A 80 4.97 12.98 6.09
N ILE A 81 5.56 13.05 4.91
CA ILE A 81 6.28 11.91 4.31
C ILE A 81 7.42 11.47 5.20
N LYS A 82 8.25 12.41 5.67
CA LYS A 82 9.35 12.11 6.57
C LYS A 82 8.86 11.48 7.87
N TYR A 83 7.80 12.02 8.42
CA TYR A 83 7.20 11.54 9.67
C TYR A 83 6.70 10.10 9.52
N LEU A 84 6.04 9.77 8.41
CA LEU A 84 5.54 8.41 8.15
C LEU A 84 6.66 7.40 8.00
N ILE A 85 7.79 7.78 7.40
CA ILE A 85 8.96 6.91 7.30
C ILE A 85 9.50 6.59 8.71
N GLU A 86 9.48 7.56 9.59
CA GLU A 86 9.92 7.40 10.99
C GLU A 86 8.88 6.68 11.86
N HIS A 87 7.61 6.70 11.44
CA HIS A 87 6.49 6.08 12.17
C HIS A 87 5.66 5.17 11.26
N PRO A 88 6.25 4.09 10.71
CA PRO A 88 5.55 3.25 9.74
C PRO A 88 4.32 2.56 10.30
N ILE A 89 4.18 2.49 11.62
CA ILE A 89 2.98 1.92 12.26
C ILE A 89 1.69 2.66 11.89
N LEU A 90 1.81 3.92 11.46
CA LEU A 90 0.66 4.71 11.02
C LEU A 90 0.21 4.37 9.61
N LEU A 91 1.04 3.71 8.82
CA LEU A 91 0.75 3.39 7.43
C LEU A 91 -0.22 2.21 7.30
N GLN A 92 -1.12 2.31 6.33
CA GLN A 92 -1.93 1.16 5.92
C GLN A 92 -1.07 0.15 5.17
N THR A 93 -1.39 -1.13 5.29
CA THR A 93 -0.72 -2.21 4.57
C THR A 93 -1.72 -3.10 3.83
N PRO A 94 -1.30 -3.72 2.74
CA PRO A 94 -0.02 -3.56 2.06
C PRO A 94 0.04 -2.25 1.26
N ILE A 95 1.26 -1.81 0.94
CA ILE A 95 1.49 -0.76 -0.06
C ILE A 95 2.09 -1.48 -1.28
N ILE A 96 1.39 -1.42 -2.39
CA ILE A 96 1.74 -2.15 -3.61
C ILE A 96 2.09 -1.14 -4.70
N ILE A 97 3.29 -1.26 -5.25
CA ILE A 97 3.78 -0.32 -6.26
C ILE A 97 4.16 -1.09 -7.52
N GLY A 98 3.40 -0.89 -8.59
CA GLY A 98 3.71 -1.44 -9.90
C GLY A 98 4.34 -0.39 -10.79
N GLU A 99 4.52 -0.75 -12.05
CA GLU A 99 5.12 0.13 -13.04
C GLU A 99 4.26 1.35 -13.34
N LYS A 100 2.94 1.16 -13.47
CA LYS A 100 2.00 2.22 -13.85
C LYS A 100 0.96 2.54 -12.81
N THR A 101 0.80 1.71 -11.80
CA THR A 101 -0.25 1.87 -10.80
C THR A 101 0.25 1.49 -9.41
N SER A 102 -0.42 2.02 -8.40
CA SER A 102 -0.18 1.65 -7.01
C SER A 102 -1.51 1.37 -6.32
N LEU A 103 -1.44 0.64 -5.20
CA LEU A 103 -2.62 0.32 -4.40
C LEU A 103 -2.22 0.29 -2.93
N ILE A 104 -3.08 0.85 -2.08
CA ILE A 104 -2.90 0.84 -0.63
C ILE A 104 -4.02 -0.01 -0.03
N GLY A 105 -3.63 -1.03 0.72
CA GLY A 105 -4.55 -2.03 1.22
C GLY A 105 -4.87 -3.07 0.16
N TYR A 106 -5.71 -4.04 0.51
CA TYR A 106 -6.17 -5.04 -0.44
C TYR A 106 -7.58 -4.70 -0.92
N ASN A 107 -7.75 -4.66 -2.23
CA ASN A 107 -9.06 -4.50 -2.87
C ASN A 107 -9.12 -5.46 -4.05
N SER A 108 -10.10 -6.35 -4.04
CA SER A 108 -10.22 -7.43 -5.03
C SER A 108 -10.44 -6.93 -6.46
N GLU A 109 -10.98 -5.74 -6.63
CA GLU A 109 -11.19 -5.15 -7.95
C GLU A 109 -9.97 -4.34 -8.41
N GLU A 110 -9.45 -3.49 -7.52
CA GLU A 110 -8.33 -2.60 -7.83
C GLU A 110 -7.02 -3.36 -8.08
N ILE A 111 -6.80 -4.46 -7.37
CA ILE A 111 -5.58 -5.26 -7.54
C ILE A 111 -5.44 -5.82 -8.95
N ARG A 112 -6.55 -5.97 -9.66
CA ARG A 112 -6.56 -6.45 -11.04
C ARG A 112 -5.82 -5.53 -12.02
N HIS A 113 -5.63 -4.27 -11.65
CA HIS A 113 -4.87 -3.32 -12.46
C HIS A 113 -3.39 -3.68 -12.59
N PHE A 114 -2.88 -4.57 -11.72
CA PHE A 114 -1.51 -5.08 -11.82
C PHE A 114 -1.36 -6.16 -12.89
N LEU A 115 -2.45 -6.68 -13.43
CA LEU A 115 -2.42 -7.59 -14.58
C LEU A 115 -2.38 -6.79 -15.88
N SER A 116 -1.73 -7.34 -16.91
CA SER A 116 -1.80 -6.75 -18.24
C SER A 116 -3.23 -6.81 -18.77
N ARG A 117 -3.56 -5.92 -19.71
CA ARG A 117 -4.88 -5.87 -20.32
C ARG A 117 -5.28 -7.23 -20.93
N LYS A 118 -4.33 -7.93 -21.54
CA LYS A 118 -4.53 -9.25 -22.12
C LYS A 118 -4.91 -10.28 -21.06
N TYR A 119 -4.19 -10.28 -19.93
CA TYR A 119 -4.46 -11.17 -18.81
C TYR A 119 -5.81 -10.90 -18.17
N ARG A 120 -6.18 -9.64 -18.01
CA ARG A 120 -7.48 -9.26 -17.43
C ARG A 120 -8.63 -9.80 -18.27
N ARG A 121 -8.53 -9.75 -19.58
CA ARG A 121 -9.55 -10.30 -20.50
C ARG A 121 -9.68 -11.80 -20.36
N TYR A 122 -8.53 -12.49 -20.30
CA TYR A 122 -8.47 -13.94 -20.18
C TYR A 122 -9.19 -14.41 -18.92
N PHE A 123 -8.82 -13.87 -17.78
CA PHE A 123 -9.41 -14.27 -16.49
C PHE A 123 -10.86 -13.84 -16.33
N SER A 124 -11.27 -12.75 -16.95
CA SER A 124 -12.68 -12.31 -16.94
C SER A 124 -13.59 -13.30 -17.64
N ARG A 125 -13.09 -13.99 -18.66
CA ARG A 125 -13.86 -15.00 -19.37
C ARG A 125 -14.07 -16.29 -18.58
N GLU A 126 -13.14 -16.60 -17.70
CA GLU A 126 -13.20 -17.81 -16.87
C GLU A 126 -14.10 -17.62 -15.64
N LEU A 127 -14.35 -16.40 -15.26
CA LEU A 127 -15.24 -16.07 -14.15
C LEU A 127 -16.67 -15.92 -14.59
#